data_16766ffa924ad5b191739fe4e9c12d8e
#
_entry.id   16766ffa924ad5b191739fe4e9c12d8e
#
_cell.length_a   1.000
_cell.length_b   1.000
_cell.length_c   1.000
_cell.angle_alpha   90.00
_cell.angle_beta   90.00
_cell.angle_gamma   90.00
#
_symmetry.space_group_name_H-M   'P 1'
#
loop_
_entity.id
_entity.type
_entity.pdbx_description
1 polymer ?
#
loop_
_entity_poly.entity_id
_entity_poly.type
_entity_poly.pdbx_seq_one_letter_code
_entity_poly.pdbx_strand_id
1 'polypeptide(L)'
;YRLDEDMAQAQGLGHQVAETIIYGNEGTTPAAFTGLAPRYNDKSAENADNIKDAGGTGSDNTSIWLLCWGKKKVHGIYPKNTKAGIQQRDLGEDTATDANGGLMQVMRSHVTWDCGLALSDWRYAVRICNIDVSELTKDAASGADLVDLIVDATEHVPSLEGATLYCNRTIRSFLRRQMINHKNVNLTYETVGGKRVMAVSEVP
;
A
#
# COMPACT_ATOMS: atom_id res chain seq x y z
N TYR A 1 12.02 8.83 -27.55
CA TYR A 1 10.57 8.58 -27.38
C TYR A 1 10.31 7.13 -26.90
N ARG A 2 10.83 6.08 -27.53
CA ARG A 2 10.58 4.69 -27.16
C ARG A 2 11.02 4.35 -25.74
N LEU A 3 12.22 4.75 -25.34
CA LEU A 3 12.73 4.51 -23.99
C LEU A 3 11.90 5.21 -22.91
N ASP A 4 11.35 6.37 -23.23
CA ASP A 4 10.47 7.12 -22.31
C ASP A 4 9.13 6.41 -22.15
N GLU A 5 8.56 5.87 -23.24
CA GLU A 5 7.32 5.06 -23.21
C GLU A 5 7.53 3.74 -22.46
N ASP A 6 8.63 3.05 -22.68
CA ASP A 6 8.98 1.82 -21.98
C ASP A 6 9.14 2.06 -20.47
N MET A 7 9.73 3.18 -20.05
CA MET A 7 9.84 3.57 -18.65
C MET A 7 8.47 3.89 -18.05
N ALA A 8 7.59 4.57 -18.79
CA ALA A 8 6.23 4.87 -18.34
C ALA A 8 5.41 3.59 -18.12
N GLN A 9 5.53 2.60 -19.01
CA GLN A 9 4.88 1.28 -18.86
C GLN A 9 5.41 0.51 -17.64
N ALA A 10 6.73 0.49 -17.43
CA ALA A 10 7.33 -0.13 -16.26
C ALA A 10 6.86 0.54 -14.95
N GLN A 11 6.73 1.85 -14.95
CA GLN A 11 6.20 2.61 -13.82
C GLN A 11 4.71 2.32 -13.59
N GLY A 12 3.90 2.21 -14.65
CA GLY A 12 2.51 1.80 -14.58
C GLY A 12 2.34 0.41 -13.97
N LEU A 13 3.17 -0.56 -14.38
CA LEU A 13 3.19 -1.90 -13.78
C LEU A 13 3.55 -1.84 -12.29
N GLY A 14 4.50 -0.99 -11.91
CA GLY A 14 4.84 -0.77 -10.49
C GLY A 14 3.67 -0.26 -9.66
N HIS A 15 2.88 0.67 -10.19
CA HIS A 15 1.66 1.16 -9.53
C HIS A 15 0.60 0.07 -9.41
N GLN A 16 0.39 -0.73 -10.45
CA GLN A 16 -0.56 -1.84 -10.45
C GLN A 16 -0.19 -2.91 -9.41
N VAL A 17 1.09 -3.25 -9.29
CA VAL A 17 1.56 -4.19 -8.25
C VAL A 17 1.37 -3.61 -6.86
N ALA A 18 1.68 -2.32 -6.64
CA ALA A 18 1.46 -1.66 -5.36
C ALA A 18 -0.02 -1.66 -4.96
N GLU A 19 -0.93 -1.41 -5.89
CA GLU A 19 -2.37 -1.53 -5.69
C GLU A 19 -2.79 -2.97 -5.37
N THR A 20 -2.25 -3.95 -6.09
CA THR A 20 -2.52 -5.38 -5.87
C THR A 20 -2.06 -5.85 -4.50
N ILE A 21 -0.94 -5.35 -3.97
CA ILE A 21 -0.46 -5.66 -2.61
C ILE A 21 -1.52 -5.31 -1.56
N ILE A 22 -2.22 -4.21 -1.74
CA ILE A 22 -3.25 -3.76 -0.79
C ILE A 22 -4.63 -4.35 -1.14
N TYR A 23 -5.09 -4.19 -2.38
CA TYR A 23 -6.47 -4.44 -2.78
C TYR A 23 -6.65 -5.67 -3.69
N GLY A 24 -5.58 -6.36 -4.07
CA GLY A 24 -5.67 -7.54 -4.92
C GLY A 24 -6.63 -8.57 -4.35
N ASN A 25 -7.50 -9.11 -5.22
CA ASN A 25 -8.46 -10.14 -4.85
C ASN A 25 -8.59 -11.14 -6.01
N GLU A 26 -8.10 -12.33 -5.79
CA GLU A 26 -8.14 -13.42 -6.77
C GLU A 26 -9.58 -13.89 -7.10
N GLY A 27 -10.53 -13.64 -6.18
CA GLY A 27 -11.94 -13.92 -6.42
C GLY A 27 -12.61 -13.01 -7.45
N THR A 28 -12.11 -11.77 -7.61
CA THR A 28 -12.61 -10.80 -8.60
C THR A 28 -11.70 -10.69 -9.81
N THR A 29 -10.41 -10.86 -9.63
CA THR A 29 -9.39 -10.77 -10.69
C THR A 29 -8.45 -11.97 -10.56
N PRO A 30 -8.74 -13.11 -11.25
CA PRO A 30 -7.97 -14.34 -11.10
C PRO A 30 -6.48 -14.23 -11.46
N ALA A 31 -6.09 -13.19 -12.20
CA ALA A 31 -4.69 -12.92 -12.55
C ALA A 31 -3.93 -12.16 -11.45
N ALA A 32 -4.61 -11.68 -10.41
CA ALA A 32 -4.00 -10.98 -9.29
C ALA A 32 -3.85 -11.90 -8.08
N PHE A 33 -2.79 -11.70 -7.29
CA PHE A 33 -2.67 -12.38 -6.00
C PHE A 33 -3.54 -11.71 -4.93
N THR A 34 -3.91 -12.46 -3.89
CA THR A 34 -4.70 -11.91 -2.78
C THR A 34 -3.85 -10.97 -1.93
N GLY A 35 -4.26 -9.70 -1.90
CA GLY A 35 -3.63 -8.62 -1.14
C GLY A 35 -4.03 -8.60 0.34
N LEU A 36 -3.80 -7.48 0.99
CA LEU A 36 -4.06 -7.31 2.42
C LEU A 36 -5.54 -7.03 2.72
N ALA A 37 -6.21 -6.22 1.91
CA ALA A 37 -7.60 -5.81 2.18
C ALA A 37 -8.58 -6.98 2.27
N PRO A 38 -8.56 -8.00 1.39
CA PRO A 38 -9.41 -9.17 1.53
C PRO A 38 -9.11 -10.02 2.76
N ARG A 39 -7.88 -9.98 3.27
CA ARG A 39 -7.47 -10.75 4.46
C ARG A 39 -7.85 -10.08 5.78
N TYR A 40 -8.05 -8.75 5.78
CA TYR A 40 -8.42 -7.93 6.94
C TYR A 40 -9.75 -7.22 6.70
N ASN A 41 -10.78 -7.99 6.33
CA ASN A 41 -12.13 -7.48 6.06
C ASN A 41 -13.21 -8.00 7.01
N ASP A 42 -12.89 -8.99 7.83
CA ASP A 42 -13.84 -9.65 8.73
C ASP A 42 -13.43 -9.46 10.20
N LYS A 43 -14.30 -8.82 10.96
CA LYS A 43 -14.14 -8.61 12.40
C LYS A 43 -14.51 -9.82 13.26
N SER A 44 -14.96 -10.93 12.64
CA SER A 44 -15.20 -12.21 13.33
C SER A 44 -14.05 -13.21 13.16
N ALA A 45 -13.05 -12.88 12.37
CA ALA A 45 -11.89 -13.73 12.14
C ALA A 45 -10.86 -13.64 13.29
N GLU A 46 -9.92 -14.58 13.33
CA GLU A 46 -8.85 -14.60 14.34
C GLU A 46 -8.00 -13.32 14.38
N ASN A 47 -7.92 -12.62 13.24
CA ASN A 47 -7.18 -11.37 13.11
C ASN A 47 -8.04 -10.11 13.36
N ALA A 48 -9.22 -10.26 13.97
CA ALA A 48 -10.14 -9.16 14.24
C ALA A 48 -9.51 -8.04 15.08
N ASP A 49 -8.66 -8.38 16.04
CA ASP A 49 -7.97 -7.42 16.90
C ASP A 49 -7.04 -6.48 16.13
N ASN A 50 -6.56 -6.92 14.96
CA ASN A 50 -5.73 -6.12 14.06
C ASN A 50 -6.54 -5.28 13.06
N ILE A 51 -7.88 -5.24 13.22
CA ILE A 51 -8.77 -4.42 12.40
C ILE A 51 -9.40 -3.35 13.30
N LYS A 52 -8.84 -2.15 13.26
CA LYS A 52 -9.34 -0.99 14.01
C LYS A 52 -10.35 -0.22 13.18
N ASP A 53 -11.49 0.07 13.78
CA ASP A 53 -12.59 0.78 13.11
C ASP A 53 -12.63 2.24 13.54
N ALA A 54 -12.49 3.14 12.59
CA ALA A 54 -12.61 4.57 12.83
C ALA A 54 -14.06 5.07 12.92
N GLY A 55 -15.05 4.19 12.68
CA GLY A 55 -16.47 4.48 12.85
C GLY A 55 -17.13 5.30 11.74
N GLY A 56 -16.41 5.63 10.67
CA GLY A 56 -16.99 6.36 9.54
C GLY A 56 -18.00 5.52 8.76
N THR A 57 -19.10 6.15 8.35
CA THR A 57 -20.21 5.51 7.61
C THR A 57 -20.42 6.09 6.21
N GLY A 58 -19.61 7.06 5.80
CA GLY A 58 -19.69 7.72 4.51
C GLY A 58 -19.32 6.81 3.32
N SER A 59 -19.46 7.35 2.12
CA SER A 59 -19.12 6.65 0.87
C SER A 59 -17.66 6.85 0.45
N ASP A 60 -16.93 7.78 1.06
CA ASP A 60 -15.54 8.13 0.79
C ASP A 60 -14.56 7.58 1.84
N ASN A 61 -14.95 6.45 2.46
CA ASN A 61 -14.15 5.78 3.47
C ASN A 61 -12.82 5.28 2.92
N THR A 62 -11.77 5.49 3.69
CA THR A 62 -10.41 5.01 3.39
C THR A 62 -9.82 4.22 4.54
N SER A 63 -8.62 3.67 4.34
CA SER A 63 -7.92 2.90 5.33
C SER A 63 -6.47 3.34 5.48
N ILE A 64 -5.91 3.19 6.68
CA ILE A 64 -4.49 3.25 6.97
C ILE A 64 -3.99 1.83 7.22
N TRP A 65 -2.79 1.53 6.76
CA TRP A 65 -2.14 0.24 6.99
C TRP A 65 -0.84 0.43 7.75
N LEU A 66 -0.70 -0.28 8.85
CA LEU A 66 0.57 -0.45 9.57
C LEU A 66 1.12 -1.82 9.22
N LEU A 67 2.25 -1.87 8.53
CA LEU A 67 2.88 -3.12 8.08
C LEU A 67 4.30 -3.20 8.60
N CYS A 68 4.64 -4.33 9.19
CA CYS A 68 6.00 -4.64 9.62
C CYS A 68 6.67 -5.58 8.62
N TRP A 69 7.60 -5.04 7.85
CA TRP A 69 8.32 -5.80 6.83
C TRP A 69 9.43 -6.66 7.45
N GLY A 70 9.52 -7.90 7.03
CA GLY A 70 10.56 -8.81 7.50
C GLY A 70 10.37 -10.26 7.09
N LYS A 71 11.43 -11.08 7.15
CA LYS A 71 11.47 -12.46 6.66
C LYS A 71 10.40 -13.38 7.24
N LYS A 72 9.98 -13.16 8.49
CA LYS A 72 8.94 -13.96 9.18
C LYS A 72 7.68 -13.13 9.48
N LYS A 73 7.56 -11.97 8.87
CA LYS A 73 6.48 -11.00 9.03
C LYS A 73 5.74 -10.88 7.70
N VAL A 74 5.62 -9.68 7.18
CA VAL A 74 5.13 -9.40 5.82
C VAL A 74 6.32 -9.32 4.88
N HIS A 75 6.30 -10.03 3.76
CA HIS A 75 7.38 -9.95 2.77
C HIS A 75 6.89 -10.28 1.36
N GLY A 76 7.60 -9.73 0.37
CA GLY A 76 7.38 -10.07 -1.01
C GLY A 76 8.03 -11.42 -1.35
N ILE A 77 7.41 -12.17 -2.22
CA ILE A 77 7.92 -13.43 -2.76
C ILE A 77 8.01 -13.36 -4.28
N TYR A 78 8.89 -14.15 -4.84
CA TYR A 78 9.05 -14.32 -6.29
C TYR A 78 9.41 -15.78 -6.59
N PRO A 79 9.13 -16.30 -7.80
CA PRO A 79 9.37 -17.69 -8.15
C PRO A 79 10.85 -18.04 -8.09
N LYS A 80 11.15 -19.27 -7.65
CA LYS A 80 12.52 -19.81 -7.64
C LYS A 80 13.08 -19.84 -9.07
N ASN A 81 14.33 -19.44 -9.22
CA ASN A 81 15.06 -19.36 -10.49
C ASN A 81 14.62 -18.20 -11.43
N THR A 82 13.81 -17.24 -10.96
CA THR A 82 13.56 -15.98 -11.65
C THR A 82 14.35 -14.84 -11.00
N LYS A 83 14.45 -13.71 -11.69
CA LYS A 83 15.04 -12.49 -11.12
C LYS A 83 13.95 -11.72 -10.37
N ALA A 84 14.28 -11.20 -9.20
CA ALA A 84 13.40 -10.29 -8.48
C ALA A 84 13.26 -8.95 -9.22
N GLY A 85 12.05 -8.37 -9.19
CA GLY A 85 11.78 -7.06 -9.77
C GLY A 85 11.32 -7.10 -11.22
N ILE A 86 11.20 -5.92 -11.81
CA ILE A 86 10.75 -5.73 -13.20
C ILE A 86 11.82 -6.23 -14.15
N GLN A 87 11.39 -7.02 -15.12
CA GLN A 87 12.22 -7.51 -16.21
C GLN A 87 11.70 -6.94 -17.53
N GLN A 88 12.58 -6.36 -18.30
CA GLN A 88 12.28 -5.83 -19.63
C GLN A 88 13.12 -6.54 -20.67
N ARG A 89 12.47 -6.94 -21.77
CA ARG A 89 13.12 -7.54 -22.94
C ARG A 89 12.63 -6.87 -24.20
N ASP A 90 13.55 -6.38 -25.00
CA ASP A 90 13.27 -5.90 -26.34
C ASP A 90 13.07 -7.09 -27.29
N LEU A 91 11.94 -7.13 -27.97
CA LEU A 91 11.59 -8.15 -28.96
C LEU A 91 11.88 -7.70 -30.41
N GLY A 92 12.29 -6.44 -30.58
CA GLY A 92 12.60 -5.88 -31.91
C GLY A 92 11.33 -5.46 -32.67
N GLU A 93 11.43 -5.52 -34.01
CA GLU A 93 10.34 -5.18 -34.92
C GLU A 93 9.35 -6.31 -35.06
N ASP A 94 8.05 -5.98 -35.05
CA ASP A 94 6.95 -6.91 -35.24
C ASP A 94 5.85 -6.25 -36.08
N THR A 95 5.00 -7.04 -36.70
CA THR A 95 3.87 -6.56 -37.49
C THR A 95 2.59 -6.60 -36.67
N ALA A 96 1.98 -5.46 -36.45
CA ALA A 96 0.68 -5.34 -35.80
C ALA A 96 -0.41 -5.05 -36.82
N THR A 97 -1.62 -5.49 -36.53
CA THR A 97 -2.81 -5.21 -37.32
C THR A 97 -3.65 -4.14 -36.60
N ASP A 98 -4.01 -3.08 -37.31
CA ASP A 98 -4.90 -2.04 -36.77
C ASP A 98 -6.37 -2.53 -36.74
N ALA A 99 -7.25 -1.71 -36.14
CA ALA A 99 -8.69 -2.02 -36.04
C ALA A 99 -9.40 -2.15 -37.40
N ASN A 100 -8.80 -1.66 -38.49
CA ASN A 100 -9.34 -1.68 -39.86
C ASN A 100 -8.72 -2.81 -40.71
N GLY A 101 -7.84 -3.63 -40.16
CA GLY A 101 -7.14 -4.71 -40.85
C GLY A 101 -5.86 -4.26 -41.60
N GLY A 102 -5.44 -3.01 -41.43
CA GLY A 102 -4.17 -2.50 -41.97
C GLY A 102 -2.97 -3.04 -41.21
N LEU A 103 -1.91 -3.41 -41.93
CA LEU A 103 -0.66 -3.90 -41.33
C LEU A 103 0.29 -2.74 -41.09
N MET A 104 0.87 -2.66 -39.90
CA MET A 104 1.90 -1.68 -39.53
C MET A 104 3.09 -2.35 -38.86
N GLN A 105 4.26 -1.82 -39.08
CA GLN A 105 5.48 -2.23 -38.36
C GLN A 105 5.55 -1.50 -37.03
N VAL A 106 5.72 -2.26 -35.94
CA VAL A 106 5.80 -1.76 -34.57
C VAL A 106 7.05 -2.28 -33.89
N MET A 107 7.59 -1.48 -32.97
CA MET A 107 8.64 -1.93 -32.07
C MET A 107 7.99 -2.53 -30.82
N ARG A 108 8.42 -3.71 -30.40
CA ARG A 108 7.79 -4.48 -29.34
C ARG A 108 8.72 -4.65 -28.15
N SER A 109 8.24 -4.30 -26.98
CA SER A 109 8.90 -4.54 -25.70
C SER A 109 8.04 -5.44 -24.83
N HIS A 110 8.67 -6.35 -24.10
CA HIS A 110 8.00 -7.24 -23.14
C HIS A 110 8.46 -6.89 -21.74
N VAL A 111 7.53 -6.46 -20.91
CA VAL A 111 7.77 -6.11 -19.51
C VAL A 111 7.02 -7.12 -18.63
N THR A 112 7.74 -7.75 -17.69
CA THR A 112 7.17 -8.71 -16.75
C THR A 112 7.64 -8.44 -15.33
N TRP A 113 6.77 -8.77 -14.37
CA TRP A 113 7.12 -8.77 -12.96
C TRP A 113 6.41 -9.93 -12.26
N ASP A 114 7.17 -10.98 -11.95
CA ASP A 114 6.68 -12.12 -11.21
C ASP A 114 6.84 -11.85 -9.72
N CYS A 115 5.78 -11.53 -9.03
CA CYS A 115 5.79 -11.19 -7.61
C CYS A 115 4.53 -11.67 -6.91
N GLY A 116 4.62 -11.79 -5.60
CA GLY A 116 3.51 -12.11 -4.72
C GLY A 116 3.74 -11.59 -3.32
N LEU A 117 2.74 -11.69 -2.46
CA LEU A 117 2.77 -11.25 -1.08
C LEU A 117 2.62 -12.46 -0.14
N ALA A 118 3.60 -12.65 0.74
CA ALA A 118 3.51 -13.60 1.84
C ALA A 118 3.27 -12.88 3.16
N LEU A 119 2.26 -13.32 3.87
CA LEU A 119 1.95 -12.92 5.24
C LEU A 119 2.23 -14.14 6.14
N SER A 120 3.46 -14.20 6.69
CA SER A 120 3.88 -15.32 7.52
C SER A 120 3.28 -15.29 8.93
N ASP A 121 3.01 -14.08 9.43
CA ASP A 121 2.35 -13.87 10.71
C ASP A 121 1.41 -12.66 10.57
N TRP A 122 0.11 -12.90 10.76
CA TRP A 122 -0.94 -11.90 10.61
C TRP A 122 -0.88 -10.76 11.65
N ARG A 123 -0.23 -10.97 12.80
CA ARG A 123 -0.08 -9.98 13.86
C ARG A 123 0.79 -8.78 13.48
N TYR A 124 1.57 -8.92 12.40
CA TYR A 124 2.46 -7.87 11.89
C TYR A 124 1.84 -6.96 10.83
N ALA A 125 0.54 -7.06 10.64
CA ALA A 125 -0.21 -6.14 9.81
C ALA A 125 -1.46 -5.67 10.55
N VAL A 126 -1.68 -4.36 10.62
CA VAL A 126 -2.86 -3.76 11.25
C VAL A 126 -3.54 -2.86 10.22
N ARG A 127 -4.85 -2.98 10.13
CA ARG A 127 -5.70 -2.13 9.30
C ARG A 127 -6.53 -1.20 10.17
N ILE A 128 -6.44 0.10 9.94
CA ILE A 128 -7.41 1.08 10.44
C ILE A 128 -8.37 1.36 9.29
N CYS A 129 -9.61 0.93 9.41
CA CYS A 129 -10.63 1.03 8.37
C CYS A 129 -11.71 2.06 8.71
N ASN A 130 -12.60 2.32 7.74
CA ASN A 130 -13.75 3.21 7.90
C ASN A 130 -13.38 4.63 8.34
N ILE A 131 -12.31 5.18 7.80
CA ILE A 131 -11.96 6.58 8.01
C ILE A 131 -12.74 7.39 6.97
N ASP A 132 -13.78 8.06 7.40
CA ASP A 132 -14.56 8.97 6.55
C ASP A 132 -13.77 10.25 6.30
N VAL A 133 -13.40 10.48 5.03
CA VAL A 133 -12.52 11.60 4.65
C VAL A 133 -13.23 12.93 4.77
N SER A 134 -14.55 12.96 4.50
CA SER A 134 -15.36 14.18 4.55
C SER A 134 -15.61 14.68 5.97
N GLU A 135 -15.60 13.79 6.97
CA GLU A 135 -15.80 14.12 8.37
C GLU A 135 -14.50 14.50 9.11
N LEU A 136 -13.33 14.32 8.49
CA LEU A 136 -12.06 14.61 9.13
C LEU A 136 -11.88 16.10 9.43
N THR A 137 -11.59 16.42 10.67
CA THR A 137 -11.23 17.77 11.12
C THR A 137 -9.77 17.85 11.59
N LYS A 138 -9.23 19.07 11.59
CA LYS A 138 -7.84 19.35 12.00
C LYS A 138 -7.57 19.16 13.49
N ASP A 139 -8.62 19.21 14.31
CA ASP A 139 -8.60 19.17 15.77
C ASP A 139 -9.24 17.88 16.32
N ALA A 140 -9.57 16.94 15.42
CA ALA A 140 -10.28 15.71 15.76
C ALA A 140 -11.57 15.93 16.57
N ALA A 141 -12.21 17.10 16.43
CA ALA A 141 -13.45 17.43 17.13
C ALA A 141 -14.65 16.69 16.54
N SER A 142 -14.58 16.29 15.28
CA SER A 142 -15.51 15.37 14.62
C SER A 142 -14.72 14.43 13.71
N GLY A 143 -15.29 13.27 13.41
CA GLY A 143 -14.60 12.23 12.64
C GLY A 143 -13.51 11.52 13.44
N ALA A 144 -12.62 10.83 12.75
CA ALA A 144 -11.60 9.99 13.35
C ALA A 144 -10.43 10.81 13.95
N ASP A 145 -10.03 10.50 15.18
CA ASP A 145 -8.74 10.88 15.72
C ASP A 145 -7.68 9.92 15.18
N LEU A 146 -7.00 10.35 14.12
CA LEU A 146 -6.01 9.53 13.43
C LEU A 146 -4.78 9.23 14.29
N VAL A 147 -4.44 10.13 15.22
CA VAL A 147 -3.27 9.98 16.09
C VAL A 147 -3.54 8.88 17.12
N ASP A 148 -4.68 8.93 17.79
CA ASP A 148 -5.09 7.94 18.77
C ASP A 148 -5.22 6.55 18.15
N LEU A 149 -5.85 6.45 16.97
CA LEU A 149 -5.98 5.19 16.24
C LEU A 149 -4.64 4.59 15.80
N ILE A 150 -3.64 5.42 15.46
CA ILE A 150 -2.31 4.93 15.12
C ILE A 150 -1.58 4.44 16.38
N VAL A 151 -1.69 5.16 17.48
CA VAL A 151 -1.12 4.72 18.77
C VAL A 151 -1.72 3.37 19.17
N ASP A 152 -3.05 3.24 19.15
CA ASP A 152 -3.72 1.95 19.42
C ASP A 152 -3.26 0.84 18.45
N ALA A 153 -3.10 1.14 17.18
CA ALA A 153 -2.61 0.17 16.20
C ALA A 153 -1.17 -0.29 16.47
N THR A 154 -0.29 0.59 16.97
CA THR A 154 1.10 0.23 17.30
C THR A 154 1.20 -0.71 18.49
N GLU A 155 0.30 -0.62 19.46
CA GLU A 155 0.29 -1.50 20.64
C GLU A 155 -0.14 -2.94 20.31
N HIS A 156 -0.87 -3.15 19.19
CA HIS A 156 -1.28 -4.48 18.75
C HIS A 156 -0.20 -5.26 17.98
N VAL A 157 0.89 -4.62 17.63
CA VAL A 157 1.99 -5.26 16.90
C VAL A 157 3.04 -5.79 17.86
N PRO A 158 3.45 -7.07 17.78
CA PRO A 158 4.44 -7.65 18.69
C PRO A 158 5.82 -6.98 18.67
N SER A 159 6.19 -6.36 17.55
CA SER A 159 7.45 -5.61 17.39
C SER A 159 7.32 -4.63 16.26
N LEU A 160 7.71 -3.38 16.49
CA LEU A 160 7.71 -2.30 15.51
C LEU A 160 8.91 -2.31 14.56
N GLU A 161 9.81 -3.30 14.68
CA GLU A 161 10.94 -3.42 13.77
C GLU A 161 10.49 -3.63 12.32
N GLY A 162 10.89 -2.72 11.43
CA GLY A 162 10.46 -2.70 10.03
C GLY A 162 9.03 -2.18 9.81
N ALA A 163 8.44 -1.56 10.83
CA ALA A 163 7.11 -0.98 10.74
C ALA A 163 7.08 0.23 9.79
N THR A 164 6.05 0.30 8.98
CA THR A 164 5.81 1.41 8.05
C THR A 164 4.32 1.68 7.93
N LEU A 165 3.93 2.95 7.98
CA LEU A 165 2.56 3.39 7.79
C LEU A 165 2.28 3.71 6.31
N TYR A 166 1.24 3.11 5.77
CA TYR A 166 0.75 3.37 4.42
C TYR A 166 -0.61 4.05 4.47
N CYS A 167 -0.69 5.24 3.92
CA CYS A 167 -1.92 6.00 3.84
C CYS A 167 -1.97 6.85 2.56
N ASN A 168 -3.14 7.31 2.19
CA ASN A 168 -3.29 8.21 1.06
C ASN A 168 -2.79 9.63 1.41
N ARG A 169 -2.62 10.47 0.37
CA ARG A 169 -2.09 11.83 0.52
C ARG A 169 -2.99 12.73 1.38
N THR A 170 -4.30 12.55 1.29
CA THR A 170 -5.29 13.33 2.04
C THR A 170 -5.19 13.01 3.53
N ILE A 171 -5.19 11.73 3.88
CA ILE A 171 -5.02 11.26 5.26
C ILE A 171 -3.71 11.76 5.86
N ARG A 172 -2.62 11.68 5.10
CA ARG A 172 -1.33 12.22 5.55
C ARG A 172 -1.39 13.72 5.84
N SER A 173 -2.16 14.50 5.08
CA SER A 173 -2.36 15.92 5.34
C SER A 173 -3.14 16.16 6.63
N PHE A 174 -4.24 15.43 6.86
CA PHE A 174 -5.03 15.54 8.08
C PHE A 174 -4.24 15.06 9.31
N LEU A 175 -3.53 13.95 9.20
CA LEU A 175 -2.66 13.47 10.27
C LEU A 175 -1.67 14.55 10.72
N ARG A 176 -1.00 15.22 9.79
CA ARG A 176 -0.11 16.35 10.13
C ARG A 176 -0.83 17.50 10.84
N ARG A 177 -2.06 17.82 10.44
CA ARG A 177 -2.84 18.89 11.07
C ARG A 177 -3.29 18.51 12.47
N GLN A 178 -3.77 17.29 12.68
CA GLN A 178 -4.16 16.77 13.99
C GLN A 178 -2.96 16.74 14.94
N MET A 179 -1.81 16.26 14.47
CA MET A 179 -0.57 16.23 15.27
C MET A 179 -0.10 17.63 15.70
N ILE A 180 -0.25 18.66 14.86
CA ILE A 180 0.09 20.04 15.24
C ILE A 180 -0.87 20.57 16.31
N ASN A 181 -2.15 20.17 16.28
CA ASN A 181 -3.14 20.60 17.26
C ASN A 181 -3.06 19.84 18.60
N HIS A 182 -2.62 18.59 18.58
CA HIS A 182 -2.37 17.83 19.81
C HIS A 182 -1.11 18.34 20.48
N LYS A 183 -1.25 19.15 21.52
CA LYS A 183 -0.13 19.80 22.24
C LYS A 183 0.88 18.85 22.88
N ASN A 184 0.57 17.55 22.94
CA ASN A 184 1.37 16.54 23.67
C ASN A 184 1.85 15.40 22.77
N VAL A 185 1.79 15.51 21.46
CA VAL A 185 2.24 14.43 20.57
C VAL A 185 3.72 14.65 20.23
N ASN A 186 4.54 13.67 20.51
CA ASN A 186 5.94 13.61 20.10
C ASN A 186 6.03 13.37 18.60
N LEU A 187 5.90 14.45 17.85
CA LEU A 187 6.22 14.50 16.43
C LEU A 187 7.73 14.60 16.28
N THR A 188 8.35 13.52 15.92
CA THR A 188 9.75 13.55 15.54
C THR A 188 9.87 13.42 14.02
N TYR A 189 10.82 14.20 13.47
CA TYR A 189 11.23 14.00 12.09
C TYR A 189 12.55 13.26 12.11
N GLU A 190 12.54 12.05 11.61
CA GLU A 190 13.76 11.27 11.44
C GLU A 190 14.29 11.38 10.01
N THR A 191 15.60 11.22 9.87
CA THR A 191 16.25 11.20 8.56
C THR A 191 16.58 9.76 8.20
N VAL A 192 15.77 9.16 7.36
CA VAL A 192 15.98 7.80 6.85
C VAL A 192 16.45 7.90 5.40
N GLY A 193 17.66 7.42 5.13
CA GLY A 193 18.22 7.45 3.77
C GLY A 193 18.36 8.85 3.16
N GLY A 194 18.63 9.88 3.98
CA GLY A 194 18.77 11.27 3.52
C GLY A 194 17.45 12.01 3.27
N LYS A 195 16.29 11.38 3.52
CA LYS A 195 14.96 11.99 3.41
C LYS A 195 14.38 12.20 4.80
N ARG A 196 13.75 13.36 5.02
CA ARG A 196 12.99 13.62 6.26
C ARG A 196 11.68 12.82 6.22
N VAL A 197 11.55 11.89 7.12
CA VAL A 197 10.34 11.07 7.33
C VAL A 197 9.71 11.50 8.66
N MET A 198 8.39 11.59 8.66
CA MET A 198 7.64 11.88 9.88
C MET A 198 7.45 10.56 10.65
N ALA A 199 7.94 10.51 11.87
CA ALA A 199 7.75 9.38 12.78
C ALA A 199 6.67 9.71 13.81
N VAL A 200 5.76 8.77 14.03
CA VAL A 200 4.73 8.81 15.08
C VAL A 200 5.04 7.69 16.03
N SER A 201 5.39 8.02 17.27
CA SER A 201 5.63 7.01 18.31
C SER A 201 6.52 5.85 17.83
N GLU A 202 7.72 6.16 17.34
CA GLU A 202 8.73 5.20 16.88
C GLU A 202 8.45 4.51 15.52
N VAL A 203 7.38 4.86 14.82
CA VAL A 203 7.07 4.35 13.47
C VAL A 203 7.33 5.43 12.42
N PRO A 204 8.22 5.19 11.44
CA PRO A 204 8.52 6.10 10.35
C PRO A 204 7.40 6.19 9.30
#